data_2a48061968d71ff144689ffc00119803
#
_entry.id   2a48061968d71ff144689ffc00119803
#
_cell.length_a   1.000
_cell.length_b   1.000
_cell.length_c   1.000
_cell.angle_alpha   90.00
_cell.angle_beta   90.00
_cell.angle_gamma   90.00
#
_symmetry.space_group_name_H-M   'P 1'
#
loop_
_entity.id
_entity.type
_entity.pdbx_description
1 polymer ?
#
loop_
_entity_poly.entity_id
_entity_poly.type
_entity_poly.pdbx_seq_one_letter_code
_entity_poly.pdbx_strand_id
1 'polypeptide(L)'
;MDRLAEVVQEIRSAGVSLALDDFGDGHSSLRLWSQLKPEVVKIDKYFTRNISAHGDKLRTIQALQQIATVFGSSLVAEGIETAEDLRVLRDLGIEYGQGYFLGHPDRKPLKYLGVEPQRVLSERQVAVFPELSRMSQGGHLRSLSLLRAPTVTPETHNDALAEIFLEHPTLHAVAMLEGERPVGIINRAVFMNEYSKLYYREVWGRKPCAVHANLEPRLIEREHS
;
A
#
# COMPACT_ATOMS: atom_id res chain seq x y z
N MET A 1 -2.32 34.85 5.84
CA MET A 1 -2.72 33.53 5.27
C MET A 1 -3.11 33.68 3.80
N ASP A 2 -3.85 34.71 3.45
CA ASP A 2 -4.33 34.95 2.08
C ASP A 2 -3.20 35.09 1.05
N ARG A 3 -2.12 35.82 1.43
CA ARG A 3 -0.97 36.04 0.53
C ARG A 3 -0.22 34.75 0.13
N LEU A 4 -0.13 33.74 1.01
CA LEU A 4 0.51 32.46 0.67
C LEU A 4 -0.33 31.66 -0.34
N ALA A 5 -1.65 31.65 -0.15
CA ALA A 5 -2.57 31.00 -1.07
C ALA A 5 -2.56 31.67 -2.46
N GLU A 6 -2.48 33.00 -2.51
CA GLU A 6 -2.36 33.76 -3.76
C GLU A 6 -1.07 33.42 -4.51
N VAL A 7 0.08 33.41 -3.81
CA VAL A 7 1.39 33.03 -4.41
C VAL A 7 1.37 31.60 -4.93
N VAL A 8 0.78 30.65 -4.18
CA VAL A 8 0.66 29.24 -4.62
C VAL A 8 -0.20 29.14 -5.89
N GLN A 9 -1.30 29.91 -5.95
CA GLN A 9 -2.16 29.91 -7.15
C GLN A 9 -1.41 30.49 -8.37
N GLU A 10 -0.63 31.55 -8.16
CA GLU A 10 0.19 32.15 -9.21
C GLU A 10 1.24 31.15 -9.75
N ILE A 11 1.96 30.46 -8.85
CA ILE A 11 2.93 29.41 -9.20
C ILE A 11 2.25 28.29 -10.02
N ARG A 12 1.08 27.83 -9.57
CA ARG A 12 0.32 26.78 -10.28
C ARG A 12 -0.16 27.23 -11.65
N SER A 13 -0.58 28.50 -11.77
CA SER A 13 -1.00 29.05 -13.06
C SER A 13 0.13 29.09 -14.09
N ALA A 14 1.38 29.13 -13.61
CA ALA A 14 2.59 29.00 -14.44
C ALA A 14 2.96 27.54 -14.78
N GLY A 15 2.12 26.55 -14.39
CA GLY A 15 2.33 25.12 -14.67
C GLY A 15 3.34 24.44 -13.75
N VAL A 16 3.63 25.04 -12.57
CA VAL A 16 4.58 24.47 -11.59
C VAL A 16 3.82 23.70 -10.52
N SER A 17 4.26 22.47 -10.22
CA SER A 17 3.75 21.66 -9.12
C SER A 17 4.45 21.98 -7.82
N LEU A 18 3.71 21.91 -6.71
CA LEU A 18 4.21 22.18 -5.37
C LEU A 18 4.60 20.85 -4.68
N ALA A 19 5.76 20.83 -4.06
CA ALA A 19 6.19 19.74 -3.19
C ALA A 19 6.36 20.25 -1.75
N LEU A 20 5.83 19.51 -0.79
CA LEU A 20 6.09 19.71 0.63
C LEU A 20 7.23 18.77 1.03
N ASP A 21 8.34 19.35 1.48
CA ASP A 21 9.56 18.63 1.83
C ASP A 21 9.63 18.33 3.34
N ASP A 22 10.39 17.31 3.71
CA ASP A 22 10.71 16.92 5.08
C ASP A 22 9.46 16.81 5.99
N PHE A 23 8.38 16.19 5.49
CA PHE A 23 7.17 16.04 6.28
C PHE A 23 7.41 15.12 7.48
N GLY A 24 7.34 15.71 8.68
CA GLY A 24 7.51 15.00 9.94
C GLY A 24 8.76 15.39 10.73
N ASP A 25 9.61 16.27 10.23
CA ASP A 25 10.77 16.81 10.97
C ASP A 25 10.42 17.85 12.07
N GLY A 26 9.12 18.16 12.20
CA GLY A 26 8.59 19.14 13.14
C GLY A 26 8.34 20.54 12.55
N HIS A 27 8.84 20.83 11.35
CA HIS A 27 8.61 22.10 10.66
C HIS A 27 7.40 22.04 9.72
N SER A 28 7.14 20.90 9.11
CA SER A 28 5.99 20.66 8.24
C SER A 28 4.80 20.12 9.04
N SER A 29 3.65 20.77 8.92
CA SER A 29 2.43 20.41 9.66
C SER A 29 1.31 19.92 8.74
N LEU A 30 0.46 19.05 9.27
CA LEU A 30 -0.75 18.60 8.59
C LEU A 30 -1.67 19.77 8.20
N ARG A 31 -1.65 20.86 8.99
CA ARG A 31 -2.37 22.12 8.67
C ARG A 31 -1.82 22.73 7.38
N LEU A 32 -0.50 22.80 7.24
CA LEU A 32 0.14 23.34 6.04
C LEU A 32 -0.20 22.48 4.82
N TRP A 33 -0.13 21.17 4.96
CA TRP A 33 -0.54 20.23 3.90
C TRP A 33 -2.00 20.45 3.48
N SER A 34 -2.93 20.50 4.44
CA SER A 34 -4.35 20.77 4.17
C SER A 34 -4.60 22.09 3.45
N GLN A 35 -3.84 23.13 3.78
CA GLN A 35 -4.00 24.48 3.21
C GLN A 35 -3.39 24.60 1.81
N LEU A 36 -2.19 24.06 1.62
CA LEU A 36 -1.45 24.17 0.36
C LEU A 36 -1.90 23.12 -0.66
N LYS A 37 -2.38 21.95 -0.20
CA LYS A 37 -2.71 20.79 -1.03
C LYS A 37 -1.63 20.53 -2.10
N PRO A 38 -0.37 20.33 -1.67
CA PRO A 38 0.74 20.11 -2.61
C PRO A 38 0.48 18.87 -3.44
N GLU A 39 0.96 18.85 -4.66
CA GLU A 39 0.90 17.69 -5.55
C GLU A 39 1.77 16.55 -5.04
N VAL A 40 2.86 16.89 -4.34
CA VAL A 40 3.82 15.92 -3.80
C VAL A 40 4.11 16.22 -2.33
N VAL A 41 4.20 15.18 -1.50
CA VAL A 41 4.66 15.26 -0.11
C VAL A 41 5.79 14.25 0.10
N LYS A 42 6.96 14.75 0.49
CA LYS A 42 8.14 13.95 0.78
C LYS A 42 8.16 13.62 2.28
N ILE A 43 8.11 12.34 2.58
CA ILE A 43 8.08 11.84 3.95
C ILE A 43 9.53 11.74 4.45
N ASP A 44 9.82 12.44 5.55
CA ASP A 44 11.15 12.45 6.14
C ASP A 44 11.67 11.04 6.47
N LYS A 45 12.97 10.85 6.31
CA LYS A 45 13.69 9.59 6.58
C LYS A 45 13.48 9.03 7.98
N TYR A 46 13.06 9.84 8.94
CA TYR A 46 12.71 9.36 10.28
C TYR A 46 11.64 8.28 10.25
N PHE A 47 10.64 8.43 9.38
CA PHE A 47 9.53 7.47 9.25
C PHE A 47 9.84 6.29 8.35
N THR A 48 10.76 6.43 7.42
CA THR A 48 11.06 5.42 6.40
C THR A 48 12.24 4.53 6.77
N ARG A 49 13.24 5.08 7.44
CA ARG A 49 14.45 4.35 7.85
C ARG A 49 14.12 3.31 8.92
N ASN A 50 14.57 2.07 8.71
CA ASN A 50 14.28 0.90 9.56
C ASN A 50 12.77 0.64 9.74
N ILE A 51 11.93 1.03 8.79
CA ILE A 51 10.49 0.78 8.85
C ILE A 51 10.18 -0.72 8.93
N SER A 52 11.03 -1.55 8.34
CA SER A 52 10.96 -3.01 8.38
C SER A 52 10.98 -3.60 9.80
N ALA A 53 11.54 -2.85 10.77
CA ALA A 53 11.64 -3.27 12.17
C ALA A 53 10.68 -2.51 13.10
N HIS A 54 9.95 -1.49 12.64
CA HIS A 54 9.18 -0.58 13.47
C HIS A 54 7.71 -0.47 13.02
N GLY A 55 6.83 -1.19 13.71
CA GLY A 55 5.40 -1.22 13.39
C GLY A 55 4.66 0.12 13.59
N ASP A 56 5.14 0.98 14.47
CA ASP A 56 4.63 2.34 14.68
C ASP A 56 4.87 3.22 13.44
N LYS A 57 6.06 3.16 12.85
CA LYS A 57 6.40 3.86 11.60
C LYS A 57 5.53 3.36 10.44
N LEU A 58 5.34 2.04 10.34
CA LEU A 58 4.48 1.44 9.33
C LEU A 58 3.05 1.98 9.41
N ARG A 59 2.47 2.03 10.62
CA ARG A 59 1.13 2.62 10.82
C ARG A 59 1.09 4.11 10.49
N THR A 60 2.14 4.83 10.81
CA THR A 60 2.24 6.26 10.47
C THR A 60 2.21 6.44 8.94
N ILE A 61 3.00 5.67 8.19
CA ILE A 61 2.99 5.72 6.72
C ILE A 61 1.60 5.37 6.17
N GLN A 62 0.94 4.34 6.69
CA GLN A 62 -0.44 3.98 6.28
C GLN A 62 -1.43 5.12 6.54
N ALA A 63 -1.34 5.79 7.69
CA ALA A 63 -2.18 6.95 7.99
C ALA A 63 -1.90 8.13 7.03
N LEU A 64 -0.62 8.39 6.73
CA LEU A 64 -0.22 9.42 5.76
C LEU A 64 -0.73 9.11 4.35
N GLN A 65 -0.76 7.85 3.92
CA GLN A 65 -1.36 7.46 2.63
C GLN A 65 -2.86 7.78 2.57
N GLN A 66 -3.60 7.52 3.65
CA GLN A 66 -5.02 7.88 3.71
C GLN A 66 -5.22 9.40 3.59
N ILE A 67 -4.40 10.18 4.29
CA ILE A 67 -4.44 11.65 4.21
C ILE A 67 -4.07 12.12 2.80
N ALA A 68 -3.03 11.56 2.20
CA ALA A 68 -2.59 11.88 0.84
C ALA A 68 -3.71 11.61 -0.18
N THR A 69 -4.42 10.50 -0.04
CA THR A 69 -5.58 10.18 -0.89
C THR A 69 -6.68 11.24 -0.75
N VAL A 70 -6.99 11.69 0.47
CA VAL A 70 -8.00 12.74 0.71
C VAL A 70 -7.59 14.09 0.11
N PHE A 71 -6.30 14.44 0.15
CA PHE A 71 -5.81 15.73 -0.35
C PHE A 71 -5.38 15.68 -1.83
N GLY A 72 -5.34 14.50 -2.44
CA GLY A 72 -4.91 14.32 -3.82
C GLY A 72 -3.41 14.50 -4.03
N SER A 73 -2.60 14.19 -3.00
CA SER A 73 -1.14 14.31 -3.05
C SER A 73 -0.49 12.95 -3.31
N SER A 74 0.62 12.91 -4.04
CA SER A 74 1.50 11.74 -4.14
C SER A 74 2.52 11.75 -3.01
N LEU A 75 2.84 10.58 -2.45
CA LEU A 75 3.85 10.43 -1.40
C LEU A 75 5.19 9.98 -1.99
N VAL A 76 6.28 10.59 -1.51
CA VAL A 76 7.65 10.15 -1.79
C VAL A 76 8.29 9.73 -0.48
N ALA A 77 8.73 8.49 -0.37
CA ALA A 77 9.48 8.00 0.79
C ALA A 77 10.96 8.38 0.64
N GLU A 78 11.51 9.10 1.63
CA GLU A 78 12.91 9.48 1.65
C GLU A 78 13.77 8.50 2.48
N GLY A 79 15.09 8.54 2.27
CA GLY A 79 16.06 7.81 3.09
C GLY A 79 15.95 6.30 3.02
N ILE A 80 15.58 5.74 1.87
CA ILE A 80 15.58 4.29 1.64
C ILE A 80 17.03 3.83 1.55
N GLU A 81 17.51 3.10 2.57
CA GLU A 81 18.91 2.68 2.68
C GLU A 81 19.09 1.16 2.62
N THR A 82 18.01 0.38 2.80
CA THR A 82 18.07 -1.09 2.83
C THR A 82 17.05 -1.73 1.89
N ALA A 83 17.32 -2.98 1.51
CA ALA A 83 16.42 -3.80 0.71
C ALA A 83 15.10 -4.09 1.46
N GLU A 84 15.19 -4.28 2.77
CA GLU A 84 14.06 -4.58 3.66
C GLU A 84 13.10 -3.38 3.72
N ASP A 85 13.62 -2.16 3.89
CA ASP A 85 12.81 -0.95 3.93
C ASP A 85 12.15 -0.69 2.58
N LEU A 86 12.89 -0.87 1.46
CA LEU A 86 12.32 -0.75 0.12
C LEU A 86 11.18 -1.76 -0.08
N ARG A 87 11.35 -3.01 0.37
CA ARG A 87 10.33 -4.05 0.24
C ARG A 87 9.06 -3.69 1.01
N VAL A 88 9.20 -3.19 2.25
CA VAL A 88 8.07 -2.74 3.06
C VAL A 88 7.33 -1.58 2.40
N LEU A 89 8.04 -0.56 1.94
CA LEU A 89 7.45 0.62 1.30
C LEU A 89 6.75 0.27 -0.02
N ARG A 90 7.35 -0.62 -0.83
CA ARG A 90 6.74 -1.19 -2.04
C ARG A 90 5.41 -1.89 -1.71
N ASP A 91 5.43 -2.76 -0.69
CA ASP A 91 4.27 -3.57 -0.31
C ASP A 91 3.18 -2.75 0.38
N LEU A 92 3.54 -1.59 0.96
CA LEU A 92 2.59 -0.56 1.38
C LEU A 92 1.96 0.18 0.20
N GLY A 93 2.50 0.05 -1.01
CA GLY A 93 2.01 0.76 -2.19
C GLY A 93 2.50 2.21 -2.28
N ILE A 94 3.65 2.54 -1.68
CA ILE A 94 4.31 3.84 -1.91
C ILE A 94 4.90 3.84 -3.32
N GLU A 95 4.43 4.75 -4.15
CA GLU A 95 4.77 4.79 -5.59
C GLU A 95 6.13 5.41 -5.86
N TYR A 96 6.58 6.34 -5.02
CA TYR A 96 7.82 7.08 -5.24
C TYR A 96 8.74 6.96 -4.03
N GLY A 97 10.04 6.84 -4.30
CA GLY A 97 11.04 6.74 -3.24
C GLY A 97 12.38 7.30 -3.65
N GLN A 98 13.14 7.79 -2.69
CA GLN A 98 14.53 8.20 -2.85
C GLN A 98 15.38 7.72 -1.67
N GLY A 99 16.65 7.45 -1.93
CA GLY A 99 17.60 7.01 -0.91
C GLY A 99 18.82 6.33 -1.51
N TYR A 100 19.83 6.15 -0.71
CA TYR A 100 21.13 5.64 -1.17
C TYR A 100 21.07 4.21 -1.68
N PHE A 101 20.11 3.42 -1.23
CA PHE A 101 19.90 2.08 -1.77
C PHE A 101 19.40 2.12 -3.23
N LEU A 102 18.63 3.15 -3.61
CA LEU A 102 18.17 3.34 -4.99
C LEU A 102 19.24 3.98 -5.87
N GLY A 103 20.07 4.86 -5.31
CA GLY A 103 21.17 5.53 -5.98
C GLY A 103 21.66 6.76 -5.22
N HIS A 104 22.93 7.07 -5.38
CA HIS A 104 23.49 8.30 -4.84
C HIS A 104 23.17 9.51 -5.73
N PRO A 105 23.10 10.72 -5.15
CA PRO A 105 22.98 11.93 -5.94
C PRO A 105 24.11 12.06 -6.95
N ASP A 106 23.76 12.33 -8.20
CA ASP A 106 24.72 12.58 -9.28
C ASP A 106 24.24 13.77 -10.12
N ARG A 107 25.16 14.37 -10.87
CA ARG A 107 24.85 15.45 -11.83
C ARG A 107 23.96 14.97 -12.98
N LYS A 108 24.00 13.69 -13.30
CA LYS A 108 23.18 13.06 -14.33
C LYS A 108 22.20 12.10 -13.70
N PRO A 109 20.90 12.19 -14.03
CA PRO A 109 19.93 11.23 -13.57
C PRO A 109 20.32 9.81 -13.96
N LEU A 110 20.14 8.86 -13.06
CA LEU A 110 20.25 7.44 -13.35
C LEU A 110 19.20 7.05 -14.40
N LYS A 111 19.61 6.37 -15.45
CA LYS A 111 18.67 5.81 -16.44
C LYS A 111 18.04 4.52 -15.97
N TYR A 112 18.74 3.76 -15.12
CA TYR A 112 18.33 2.47 -14.59
C TYR A 112 18.75 2.37 -13.13
N LEU A 113 17.94 1.69 -12.34
CA LEU A 113 18.30 1.32 -10.98
C LEU A 113 19.41 0.25 -10.99
N GLY A 114 20.16 0.15 -9.91
CA GLY A 114 21.08 -0.95 -9.68
C GLY A 114 20.40 -2.31 -9.65
N VAL A 115 21.17 -3.39 -9.74
CA VAL A 115 20.66 -4.77 -9.80
C VAL A 115 19.84 -5.13 -8.55
N GLU A 116 20.33 -4.79 -7.36
CA GLU A 116 19.66 -5.11 -6.08
C GLU A 116 18.33 -4.38 -5.92
N PRO A 117 18.20 -3.05 -6.09
CA PRO A 117 16.89 -2.38 -6.07
C PRO A 117 15.92 -2.92 -7.12
N GLN A 118 16.37 -3.21 -8.34
CA GLN A 118 15.53 -3.82 -9.36
C GLN A 118 15.01 -5.18 -8.93
N ARG A 119 15.88 -6.02 -8.34
CA ARG A 119 15.50 -7.32 -7.81
C ARG A 119 14.39 -7.17 -6.76
N VAL A 120 14.58 -6.30 -5.76
CA VAL A 120 13.60 -6.08 -4.70
C VAL A 120 12.25 -5.61 -5.26
N LEU A 121 12.24 -4.72 -6.25
CA LEU A 121 11.01 -4.22 -6.87
C LEU A 121 10.29 -5.28 -7.71
N SER A 122 11.03 -6.22 -8.31
CA SER A 122 10.48 -7.30 -9.14
C SER A 122 10.17 -8.58 -8.35
N GLU A 123 10.71 -8.74 -7.14
CA GLU A 123 10.45 -9.89 -6.30
C GLU A 123 8.97 -10.01 -5.93
N ARG A 124 8.43 -11.21 -6.03
CA ARG A 124 7.08 -11.55 -5.52
C ARG A 124 7.06 -11.78 -4.00
N GLN A 125 8.23 -11.69 -3.36
CA GLN A 125 8.33 -11.86 -1.92
C GLN A 125 7.68 -10.68 -1.20
N VAL A 126 6.63 -10.95 -0.43
CA VAL A 126 5.93 -9.96 0.40
C VAL A 126 6.75 -9.67 1.65
N ALA A 127 6.82 -8.40 2.05
CA ALA A 127 7.46 -8.00 3.29
C ALA A 127 6.72 -8.63 4.48
N VAL A 128 7.48 -9.11 5.45
CA VAL A 128 6.94 -9.45 6.77
C VAL A 128 6.83 -8.14 7.54
N PHE A 129 5.61 -7.67 7.76
CA PHE A 129 5.40 -6.48 8.57
C PHE A 129 5.71 -6.77 10.04
N PRO A 130 6.43 -5.88 10.74
CA PRO A 130 6.67 -6.05 12.16
C PRO A 130 5.35 -6.09 12.93
N GLU A 131 5.16 -7.11 13.75
CA GLU A 131 3.98 -7.22 14.60
C GLU A 131 3.91 -6.03 15.57
N LEU A 132 2.73 -5.48 15.66
CA LEU A 132 2.46 -4.38 16.56
C LEU A 132 2.30 -4.93 17.97
N SER A 133 3.37 -4.85 18.75
CA SER A 133 3.47 -5.27 20.14
C SER A 133 2.51 -4.51 21.08
N ARG A 134 1.21 -4.57 20.84
CA ARG A 134 0.20 -4.12 21.82
C ARG A 134 -0.98 -5.06 22.06
N MET A 135 -0.96 -6.27 21.50
CA MET A 135 -1.91 -7.31 21.95
C MET A 135 -1.19 -8.65 21.99
N SER A 136 -0.96 -9.06 23.20
CA SER A 136 -0.55 -10.39 23.64
C SER A 136 0.97 -10.66 23.78
N GLN A 137 1.40 -10.67 24.99
CA GLN A 137 2.34 -11.68 25.48
C GLN A 137 1.71 -13.05 25.14
N GLY A 138 2.18 -13.66 24.02
CA GLY A 138 1.67 -14.94 23.57
C GLY A 138 1.05 -14.92 22.16
N GLY A 139 1.69 -14.21 21.20
CA GLY A 139 1.25 -14.17 19.80
C GLY A 139 1.56 -15.44 19.05
N HIS A 140 0.84 -16.53 19.32
CA HIS A 140 0.78 -17.66 18.43
C HIS A 140 -0.23 -17.38 17.31
N LEU A 141 0.07 -17.81 16.07
CA LEU A 141 -0.86 -17.78 14.93
C LEU A 141 -2.26 -18.34 15.27
N ARG A 142 -2.36 -19.13 16.33
CA ARG A 142 -3.63 -19.59 16.90
C ARG A 142 -4.61 -18.48 17.26
N SER A 143 -4.15 -17.29 17.65
CA SER A 143 -5.03 -16.15 17.96
C SER A 143 -5.57 -15.45 16.71
N LEU A 144 -4.87 -15.54 15.56
CA LEU A 144 -5.33 -15.04 14.27
C LEU A 144 -6.31 -15.99 13.58
N SER A 145 -6.33 -17.28 13.96
CA SER A 145 -7.16 -18.31 13.34
C SER A 145 -8.65 -18.24 13.71
N LEU A 146 -9.06 -17.27 14.54
CA LEU A 146 -10.46 -17.13 15.02
C LEU A 146 -11.30 -16.16 14.19
N LEU A 147 -10.71 -15.46 13.21
CA LEU A 147 -11.48 -14.63 12.30
C LEU A 147 -12.10 -15.54 11.23
N ARG A 148 -13.41 -15.82 11.36
CA ARG A 148 -14.20 -16.43 10.30
C ARG A 148 -14.38 -15.40 9.19
N ALA A 149 -13.41 -15.29 8.30
CA ALA A 149 -13.55 -14.50 7.09
C ALA A 149 -14.46 -15.24 6.10
N PRO A 150 -15.29 -14.55 5.32
CA PRO A 150 -16.01 -15.17 4.21
C PRO A 150 -15.01 -15.75 3.20
N THR A 151 -15.39 -16.87 2.61
CA THR A 151 -14.60 -17.55 1.57
C THR A 151 -15.42 -17.70 0.31
N VAL A 152 -14.78 -17.91 -0.81
CA VAL A 152 -15.43 -18.17 -2.11
C VAL A 152 -14.88 -19.46 -2.71
N THR A 153 -15.63 -20.03 -3.67
CA THR A 153 -15.16 -21.14 -4.49
C THR A 153 -14.70 -20.64 -5.86
N PRO A 154 -13.95 -21.40 -6.64
CA PRO A 154 -13.57 -21.03 -8.00
C PRO A 154 -14.76 -20.66 -8.89
N GLU A 155 -15.94 -21.26 -8.66
CA GLU A 155 -17.18 -21.05 -9.42
C GLU A 155 -17.98 -19.83 -8.94
N THR A 156 -17.65 -19.25 -7.81
CA THR A 156 -18.34 -18.05 -7.29
C THR A 156 -18.31 -16.95 -8.36
N HIS A 157 -19.48 -16.36 -8.64
CA HIS A 157 -19.60 -15.30 -9.64
C HIS A 157 -19.00 -13.98 -9.13
N ASN A 158 -18.52 -13.16 -10.06
CA ASN A 158 -17.96 -11.85 -9.73
C ASN A 158 -18.96 -10.93 -9.00
N ASP A 159 -20.26 -10.99 -9.36
CA ASP A 159 -21.29 -10.22 -8.65
C ASP A 159 -21.41 -10.63 -7.18
N ALA A 160 -21.39 -11.92 -6.87
CA ALA A 160 -21.46 -12.41 -5.50
C ALA A 160 -20.18 -12.04 -4.70
N LEU A 161 -19.02 -12.10 -5.33
CA LEU A 161 -17.77 -11.64 -4.70
C LEU A 161 -17.80 -10.13 -4.41
N ALA A 162 -18.37 -9.33 -5.31
CA ALA A 162 -18.54 -7.90 -5.10
C ALA A 162 -19.48 -7.61 -3.91
N GLU A 163 -20.58 -8.35 -3.77
CA GLU A 163 -21.49 -8.26 -2.62
C GLU A 163 -20.78 -8.56 -1.30
N ILE A 164 -19.98 -9.63 -1.24
CA ILE A 164 -19.16 -9.96 -0.06
C ILE A 164 -18.24 -8.77 0.31
N PHE A 165 -17.58 -8.15 -0.64
CA PHE A 165 -16.72 -7.01 -0.37
C PHE A 165 -17.48 -5.74 0.03
N LEU A 166 -18.71 -5.56 -0.42
CA LEU A 166 -19.58 -4.44 -0.02
C LEU A 166 -20.13 -4.62 1.39
N GLU A 167 -20.54 -5.85 1.74
CA GLU A 167 -21.03 -6.19 3.09
C GLU A 167 -19.92 -6.14 4.15
N HIS A 168 -18.68 -6.40 3.74
CA HIS A 168 -17.51 -6.41 4.63
C HIS A 168 -16.47 -5.35 4.23
N PRO A 169 -16.70 -4.05 4.51
CA PRO A 169 -15.82 -2.96 4.04
C PRO A 169 -14.37 -3.04 4.52
N THR A 170 -14.12 -3.68 5.66
CA THR A 170 -12.78 -3.86 6.25
C THR A 170 -12.03 -5.07 5.72
N LEU A 171 -12.68 -5.91 4.90
CA LEU A 171 -12.07 -7.11 4.35
C LEU A 171 -11.16 -6.74 3.18
N HIS A 172 -9.86 -6.99 3.33
CA HIS A 172 -8.85 -6.65 2.31
C HIS A 172 -8.68 -7.73 1.25
N ALA A 173 -9.00 -8.97 1.57
CA ALA A 173 -8.92 -10.09 0.65
C ALA A 173 -9.89 -11.21 1.05
N VAL A 174 -10.23 -12.08 0.09
CA VAL A 174 -11.07 -13.28 0.30
C VAL A 174 -10.26 -14.51 -0.14
N ALA A 175 -10.27 -15.53 0.70
CA ALA A 175 -9.67 -16.81 0.34
C ALA A 175 -10.61 -17.60 -0.59
N MET A 176 -10.03 -18.21 -1.62
CA MET A 176 -10.72 -19.13 -2.50
C MET A 176 -10.41 -20.56 -2.07
N LEU A 177 -11.45 -21.34 -1.83
CA LEU A 177 -11.36 -22.73 -1.40
C LEU A 177 -11.90 -23.68 -2.45
N GLU A 178 -11.25 -24.79 -2.62
CA GLU A 178 -11.77 -25.97 -3.32
C GLU A 178 -11.97 -27.08 -2.26
N GLY A 179 -13.23 -27.28 -1.87
CA GLY A 179 -13.56 -28.01 -0.64
C GLY A 179 -13.04 -27.27 0.59
N GLU A 180 -12.17 -27.93 1.37
CA GLU A 180 -11.50 -27.31 2.53
C GLU A 180 -10.09 -26.78 2.22
N ARG A 181 -9.61 -26.98 1.00
CA ARG A 181 -8.26 -26.61 0.60
C ARG A 181 -8.22 -25.17 0.03
N PRO A 182 -7.39 -24.29 0.57
CA PRO A 182 -7.15 -22.98 -0.02
C PRO A 182 -6.40 -23.14 -1.36
N VAL A 183 -6.98 -22.59 -2.43
CA VAL A 183 -6.42 -22.65 -3.79
C VAL A 183 -6.07 -21.28 -4.35
N GLY A 184 -6.51 -20.22 -3.70
CA GLY A 184 -6.21 -18.87 -4.14
C GLY A 184 -6.60 -17.81 -3.12
N ILE A 185 -6.20 -16.58 -3.40
CA ILE A 185 -6.60 -15.39 -2.65
C ILE A 185 -6.96 -14.28 -3.64
N ILE A 186 -8.07 -13.59 -3.41
CA ILE A 186 -8.51 -12.47 -4.23
C ILE A 186 -8.39 -11.19 -3.42
N ASN A 187 -7.56 -10.26 -3.89
CA ASN A 187 -7.38 -8.95 -3.27
C ASN A 187 -8.55 -8.02 -3.62
N ARG A 188 -9.14 -7.40 -2.60
CA ARG A 188 -10.27 -6.46 -2.76
C ARG A 188 -9.96 -5.30 -3.70
N ALA A 189 -8.82 -4.61 -3.48
CA ALA A 189 -8.49 -3.41 -4.23
C ALA A 189 -8.33 -3.72 -5.73
N VAL A 190 -7.65 -4.81 -6.06
CA VAL A 190 -7.46 -5.27 -7.44
C VAL A 190 -8.79 -5.65 -8.08
N PHE A 191 -9.60 -6.46 -7.37
CA PHE A 191 -10.88 -6.91 -7.88
C PHE A 191 -11.87 -5.74 -8.06
N MET A 192 -12.05 -4.88 -7.06
CA MET A 192 -13.01 -3.77 -7.12
C MET A 192 -12.63 -2.74 -8.17
N ASN A 193 -11.33 -2.51 -8.41
CA ASN A 193 -10.86 -1.67 -9.51
C ASN A 193 -11.29 -2.21 -10.88
N GLU A 194 -11.18 -3.51 -11.10
CA GLU A 194 -11.66 -4.15 -12.33
C GLU A 194 -13.20 -4.14 -12.41
N TYR A 195 -13.87 -4.49 -11.32
CA TYR A 195 -15.33 -4.58 -11.25
C TYR A 195 -16.03 -3.23 -11.46
N SER A 196 -15.39 -2.12 -11.10
CA SER A 196 -15.93 -0.75 -11.30
C SER A 196 -15.79 -0.20 -12.72
N LYS A 197 -15.11 -0.91 -13.63
CA LYS A 197 -14.99 -0.47 -15.02
C LYS A 197 -16.34 -0.50 -15.74
N LEU A 198 -16.51 0.44 -16.65
CA LEU A 198 -17.73 0.55 -17.46
C LEU A 198 -18.02 -0.76 -18.20
N TYR A 199 -19.26 -1.24 -18.13
CA TYR A 199 -19.76 -2.50 -18.73
C TYR A 199 -19.12 -3.79 -18.16
N TYR A 200 -18.28 -3.73 -17.13
CA TYR A 200 -17.68 -4.95 -16.56
C TYR A 200 -18.76 -5.89 -16.01
N ARG A 201 -19.74 -5.36 -15.29
CA ARG A 201 -20.81 -6.13 -14.65
C ARG A 201 -21.68 -6.88 -15.66
N GLU A 202 -22.02 -6.25 -16.78
CA GLU A 202 -22.83 -6.84 -17.84
C GLU A 202 -22.13 -8.01 -18.53
N VAL A 203 -20.80 -7.93 -18.70
CA VAL A 203 -20.01 -8.91 -19.45
C VAL A 203 -19.45 -9.99 -18.54
N TRP A 204 -19.00 -9.61 -17.35
CA TRP A 204 -18.22 -10.45 -16.44
C TRP A 204 -18.91 -10.76 -15.10
N GLY A 205 -19.98 -10.07 -14.72
CA GLY A 205 -20.61 -10.20 -13.42
C GLY A 205 -21.01 -11.63 -13.07
N ARG A 206 -21.54 -12.38 -14.03
CA ARG A 206 -21.95 -13.79 -13.87
C ARG A 206 -20.85 -14.80 -14.19
N LYS A 207 -19.63 -14.37 -14.47
CA LYS A 207 -18.50 -15.27 -14.71
C LYS A 207 -17.78 -15.59 -13.41
N PRO A 208 -17.09 -16.75 -13.34
CA PRO A 208 -16.33 -17.17 -12.17
C PRO A 208 -15.26 -16.17 -11.77
N CYS A 209 -15.11 -15.94 -10.46
CA CYS A 209 -14.12 -15.02 -9.91
C CYS A 209 -12.67 -15.58 -9.90
N ALA A 210 -12.49 -16.84 -10.26
CA ALA A 210 -11.19 -17.51 -10.30
C ALA A 210 -10.12 -16.76 -11.11
N VAL A 211 -10.53 -16.00 -12.15
CA VAL A 211 -9.61 -15.20 -12.98
C VAL A 211 -8.90 -14.08 -12.19
N HIS A 212 -9.45 -13.67 -11.04
CA HIS A 212 -8.90 -12.63 -10.18
C HIS A 212 -8.04 -13.19 -9.04
N ALA A 213 -7.96 -14.51 -8.91
CA ALA A 213 -7.24 -15.15 -7.83
C ALA A 213 -5.74 -15.19 -8.08
N ASN A 214 -4.96 -14.85 -7.05
CA ASN A 214 -3.58 -15.29 -6.99
C ASN A 214 -3.58 -16.78 -6.58
N LEU A 215 -3.16 -17.65 -7.47
CA LEU A 215 -3.18 -19.12 -7.29
C LEU A 215 -1.96 -19.66 -6.55
N GLU A 216 -1.05 -18.79 -6.10
CA GLU A 216 0.12 -19.17 -5.30
C GLU A 216 0.04 -18.54 -3.89
N PRO A 217 -1.04 -18.76 -3.11
CA PRO A 217 -1.11 -18.24 -1.75
C PRO A 217 -0.09 -18.95 -0.87
N ARG A 218 0.59 -18.21 0.01
CA ARG A 218 1.40 -18.83 1.05
C ARG A 218 0.49 -19.40 2.11
N LEU A 219 0.53 -20.72 2.29
CA LEU A 219 -0.23 -21.45 3.28
C LEU A 219 0.68 -21.80 4.46
N ILE A 220 0.14 -21.63 5.68
CA ILE A 220 0.79 -22.07 6.92
C ILE A 220 -0.18 -23.05 7.58
N GLU A 221 0.27 -24.26 7.84
CA GLU A 221 -0.52 -25.23 8.57
C GLU A 221 -0.55 -24.90 10.07
N ARG A 222 -1.72 -25.07 10.68
CA ARG A 222 -1.96 -24.73 12.08
C ARG A 222 -1.04 -25.46 13.07
N GLU A 223 -0.53 -26.64 12.67
CA GLU A 223 0.32 -27.48 13.52
C GLU A 223 1.79 -27.05 13.55
N HIS A 224 2.19 -26.15 12.66
CA HIS A 224 3.56 -25.62 12.55
C HIS A 224 3.75 -24.23 13.18
N SER A 225 2.82 -23.78 14.02
CA SER A 225 2.85 -22.46 14.69
C SER A 225 3.20 -22.56 16.19
#